data_fb5c744bfeda700ea0ab00e29174f63a
#
_entry.id   fb5c744bfeda700ea0ab00e29174f63a
#
_cell.length_a   1.000
_cell.length_b   1.000
_cell.length_c   1.000
_cell.angle_alpha   90.00
_cell.angle_beta   90.00
_cell.angle_gamma   90.00
#
_symmetry.space_group_name_H-M   'P 1'
#
loop_
_entity.id
_entity.type
_entity.pdbx_description
1 polymer ?
#
loop_
_entity_poly.entity_id
_entity_poly.type
_entity_poly.pdbx_seq_one_letter_code
_entity_poly.pdbx_strand_id
1 'polypeptide(L)'
;MKVIVTFSGGKDSLAALLWVREHITKNFTTVFCDTGWEHPLTYEYINRIADRLNLDLVTLKSPKYDGMVGLAKQKKRWPSTRARFCAQELKTKPCIDYVLDNVQDNMLMIQGIRAAESPNRAAMSKQCTYFKYYFEPYGYDKAGKPKMHTYRGHDVRVFRKQYADDLLRPVFDWSAQQVIDYILSAGLE
;
A
#
# COMPACT_ATOMS: atom_id res chain seq x y z
N MET A 1 -2.52 17.95 6.92
CA MET A 1 -2.25 16.48 6.94
C MET A 1 -2.54 15.91 5.57
N LYS A 2 -1.60 15.20 4.98
CA LYS A 2 -1.75 14.53 3.67
C LYS A 2 -2.36 13.14 3.87
N VAL A 3 -3.45 12.86 3.18
CA VAL A 3 -4.06 11.53 3.16
C VAL A 3 -3.72 10.83 1.85
N ILE A 4 -3.18 9.61 1.93
CA ILE A 4 -2.78 8.78 0.79
C ILE A 4 -3.51 7.46 0.86
N VAL A 5 -4.21 7.08 -0.21
CA VAL A 5 -4.96 5.82 -0.28
C VAL A 5 -4.32 4.91 -1.31
N THR A 6 -3.87 3.72 -0.90
CA THR A 6 -3.35 2.73 -1.85
C THR A 6 -4.52 2.01 -2.52
N PHE A 7 -4.56 2.06 -3.86
CA PHE A 7 -5.60 1.45 -4.67
C PHE A 7 -5.00 0.47 -5.67
N SER A 8 -5.37 -0.79 -5.59
CA SER A 8 -4.83 -1.87 -6.45
C SER A 8 -5.84 -2.39 -7.49
N GLY A 9 -7.02 -1.75 -7.60
CA GLY A 9 -8.13 -2.25 -8.41
C GLY A 9 -8.90 -3.41 -7.77
N GLY A 10 -8.48 -3.89 -6.59
CA GLY A 10 -9.20 -4.93 -5.87
C GLY A 10 -10.31 -4.37 -4.96
N LYS A 11 -11.35 -5.19 -4.70
CA LYS A 11 -12.53 -4.80 -3.90
C LYS A 11 -12.17 -4.20 -2.52
N ASP A 12 -11.20 -4.77 -1.82
CA ASP A 12 -10.85 -4.33 -0.46
C ASP A 12 -10.18 -2.95 -0.47
N SER A 13 -9.37 -2.65 -1.48
CA SER A 13 -8.78 -1.32 -1.67
C SER A 13 -9.82 -0.30 -2.14
N LEU A 14 -10.82 -0.71 -2.93
CA LEU A 14 -11.95 0.15 -3.29
C LEU A 14 -12.81 0.50 -2.08
N ALA A 15 -13.17 -0.50 -1.26
CA ALA A 15 -13.95 -0.26 -0.04
C ALA A 15 -13.21 0.67 0.94
N ALA A 16 -11.90 0.50 1.11
CA ALA A 16 -11.10 1.40 1.94
C ALA A 16 -11.07 2.84 1.39
N LEU A 17 -10.99 3.00 0.08
CA LEU A 17 -11.05 4.29 -0.61
C LEU A 17 -12.40 4.98 -0.38
N LEU A 18 -13.50 4.26 -0.59
CA LEU A 18 -14.85 4.77 -0.35
C LEU A 18 -15.06 5.17 1.11
N TRP A 19 -14.57 4.35 2.03
CA TRP A 19 -14.63 4.63 3.45
C TRP A 19 -13.92 5.94 3.82
N VAL A 20 -12.74 6.19 3.24
CA VAL A 20 -12.02 7.46 3.44
C VAL A 20 -12.81 8.65 2.92
N ARG A 21 -13.43 8.50 1.74
CA ARG A 21 -14.28 9.57 1.16
C ARG A 21 -15.48 9.94 2.02
N GLU A 22 -16.04 8.96 2.72
CA GLU A 22 -17.21 9.13 3.57
C GLU A 22 -16.84 9.65 4.97
N HIS A 23 -15.76 9.10 5.59
CA HIS A 23 -15.50 9.28 7.01
C HIS A 23 -14.33 10.23 7.32
N ILE A 24 -13.42 10.49 6.37
CA ILE A 24 -12.24 11.32 6.62
C ILE A 24 -12.24 12.57 5.75
N THR A 25 -12.10 12.39 4.43
CA THR A 25 -12.00 13.51 3.48
C THR A 25 -12.22 13.04 2.04
N LYS A 26 -12.67 13.96 1.19
CA LYS A 26 -12.69 13.76 -0.27
C LYS A 26 -11.39 14.23 -0.95
N ASN A 27 -10.54 14.96 -0.22
CA ASN A 27 -9.26 15.45 -0.72
C ASN A 27 -8.13 14.55 -0.24
N PHE A 28 -7.76 13.56 -1.05
CA PHE A 28 -6.67 12.64 -0.84
C PHE A 28 -6.00 12.25 -2.16
N THR A 29 -4.76 11.81 -2.08
CA THR A 29 -4.05 11.26 -3.24
C THR A 29 -4.25 9.74 -3.27
N THR A 30 -4.66 9.23 -4.42
CA THR A 30 -4.77 7.78 -4.67
C THR A 30 -3.49 7.28 -5.32
N VAL A 31 -2.89 6.22 -4.78
CA VAL A 31 -1.64 5.66 -5.27
C VAL A 31 -1.86 4.25 -5.80
N PHE A 32 -1.54 4.04 -7.06
CA PHE A 32 -1.47 2.72 -7.70
C PHE A 32 -0.02 2.34 -7.96
N CYS A 33 0.43 1.17 -7.45
CA CYS A 33 1.75 0.62 -7.77
C CYS A 33 1.64 -0.32 -8.96
N ASP A 34 2.04 0.15 -10.14
CA ASP A 34 2.06 -0.63 -11.36
C ASP A 34 3.26 -1.57 -11.38
N THR A 35 2.98 -2.87 -11.34
CA THR A 35 4.01 -3.92 -11.40
C THR A 35 4.36 -4.34 -12.82
N GLY A 36 3.65 -3.83 -13.83
CA GLY A 36 3.76 -4.29 -15.22
C GLY A 36 3.28 -5.73 -15.40
N TRP A 37 2.50 -6.27 -14.48
CA TRP A 37 2.00 -7.66 -14.48
C TRP A 37 0.51 -7.75 -14.10
N GLU A 38 -0.19 -6.64 -14.13
CA GLU A 38 -1.63 -6.63 -13.89
C GLU A 38 -2.38 -7.06 -15.18
N HIS A 39 -3.56 -7.68 -15.00
CA HIS A 39 -4.41 -8.00 -16.15
C HIS A 39 -4.90 -6.70 -16.85
N PRO A 40 -5.03 -6.63 -18.19
CA PRO A 40 -5.50 -5.43 -18.89
C PRO A 40 -6.79 -4.83 -18.30
N LEU A 41 -7.77 -5.68 -17.97
CA LEU A 41 -9.02 -5.23 -17.34
C LEU A 41 -8.81 -4.56 -15.98
N THR A 42 -7.72 -4.86 -15.28
CA THR A 42 -7.39 -4.18 -14.01
C THR A 42 -7.03 -2.72 -14.26
N TYR A 43 -6.24 -2.44 -15.30
CA TYR A 43 -5.90 -1.06 -15.68
C TYR A 43 -7.16 -0.27 -16.10
N GLU A 44 -8.00 -0.88 -16.95
CA GLU A 44 -9.27 -0.28 -17.38
C GLU A 44 -10.18 0.02 -16.18
N TYR A 45 -10.29 -0.93 -15.25
CA TYR A 45 -11.09 -0.76 -14.05
C TYR A 45 -10.56 0.38 -13.15
N ILE A 46 -9.25 0.44 -12.92
CA ILE A 46 -8.62 1.48 -12.12
C ILE A 46 -8.91 2.87 -12.73
N ASN A 47 -8.73 3.03 -14.03
CA ASN A 47 -8.99 4.27 -14.73
C ASN A 47 -10.48 4.64 -14.66
N ARG A 48 -11.39 3.68 -14.91
CA ARG A 48 -12.84 3.89 -14.81
C ARG A 48 -13.26 4.36 -13.41
N ILE A 49 -12.71 3.77 -12.35
CA ILE A 49 -13.00 4.19 -10.97
C ILE A 49 -12.40 5.57 -10.68
N ALA A 50 -11.18 5.83 -11.16
CA ALA A 50 -10.54 7.13 -11.00
C ALA A 50 -11.36 8.25 -11.64
N ASP A 51 -11.82 8.05 -12.86
CA ASP A 51 -12.67 9.02 -13.58
C ASP A 51 -14.02 9.20 -12.89
N ARG A 52 -14.69 8.08 -12.56
CA ARG A 52 -16.03 8.11 -11.92
C ARG A 52 -16.04 8.80 -10.57
N LEU A 53 -14.97 8.65 -9.81
CA LEU A 53 -14.85 9.24 -8.47
C LEU A 53 -14.04 10.54 -8.46
N ASN A 54 -13.56 11.01 -9.61
CA ASN A 54 -12.67 12.16 -9.78
C ASN A 54 -11.48 12.10 -8.80
N LEU A 55 -10.68 11.02 -8.92
CA LEU A 55 -9.54 10.77 -8.03
C LEU A 55 -8.26 11.44 -8.53
N ASP A 56 -7.48 12.01 -7.62
CA ASP A 56 -6.07 12.33 -7.85
C ASP A 56 -5.27 11.01 -7.85
N LEU A 57 -5.13 10.37 -9.04
CA LEU A 57 -4.49 9.06 -9.21
C LEU A 57 -3.02 9.22 -9.61
N VAL A 58 -2.13 8.76 -8.74
CA VAL A 58 -0.69 8.69 -8.99
C VAL A 58 -0.29 7.23 -9.25
N THR A 59 0.26 6.96 -10.42
CA THR A 59 0.80 5.64 -10.78
C THR A 59 2.28 5.58 -10.48
N LEU A 60 2.68 4.69 -9.60
CA LEU A 60 4.07 4.48 -9.21
C LEU A 60 4.64 3.24 -9.90
N LYS A 61 5.87 3.35 -10.40
CA LYS A 61 6.66 2.24 -10.94
C LYS A 61 8.00 2.16 -10.22
N SER A 62 8.58 0.97 -10.19
CA SER A 62 9.96 0.84 -9.69
C SER A 62 10.93 1.54 -10.64
N PRO A 63 11.78 2.46 -10.16
CA PRO A 63 12.80 3.07 -11.01
C PRO A 63 13.93 2.10 -11.36
N LYS A 64 14.03 0.99 -10.63
CA LYS A 64 15.11 0.02 -10.76
C LYS A 64 14.78 -1.16 -11.68
N TYR A 65 13.50 -1.54 -11.77
CA TYR A 65 13.08 -2.74 -12.47
C TYR A 65 11.99 -2.41 -13.49
N ASP A 66 12.13 -2.95 -14.69
CA ASP A 66 11.08 -2.91 -15.70
C ASP A 66 10.00 -3.95 -15.36
N GLY A 67 9.19 -3.61 -14.38
CA GLY A 67 8.09 -4.42 -13.87
C GLY A 67 8.51 -5.79 -13.31
N MET A 68 7.53 -6.69 -13.24
CA MET A 68 7.70 -8.04 -12.69
C MET A 68 8.70 -8.88 -13.47
N VAL A 69 8.66 -8.81 -14.80
CA VAL A 69 9.55 -9.61 -15.68
C VAL A 69 11.00 -9.15 -15.52
N GLY A 70 11.24 -7.83 -15.53
CA GLY A 70 12.58 -7.26 -15.32
C GLY A 70 13.14 -7.63 -13.94
N LEU A 71 12.30 -7.57 -12.91
CA LEU A 71 12.66 -7.98 -11.56
C LEU A 71 13.03 -9.47 -11.51
N ALA A 72 12.20 -10.35 -12.08
CA ALA A 72 12.43 -11.80 -12.09
C ALA A 72 13.73 -12.16 -12.82
N LYS A 73 14.02 -11.52 -13.97
CA LYS A 73 15.28 -11.69 -14.72
C LYS A 73 16.49 -11.32 -13.87
N GLN A 74 16.48 -10.17 -13.19
CA GLN A 74 17.60 -9.75 -12.35
C GLN A 74 17.80 -10.64 -11.12
N LYS A 75 16.70 -11.10 -10.50
CA LYS A 75 16.74 -12.04 -9.36
C LYS A 75 17.01 -13.49 -9.77
N LYS A 76 17.01 -13.77 -11.09
CA LYS A 76 17.15 -15.13 -11.66
C LYS A 76 16.14 -16.14 -11.10
N ARG A 77 14.96 -15.65 -10.70
CA ARG A 77 13.84 -16.46 -10.21
C ARG A 77 12.55 -15.67 -10.15
N TRP A 78 11.42 -16.35 -10.19
CA TRP A 78 10.11 -15.78 -9.90
C TRP A 78 9.87 -15.63 -8.40
N PRO A 79 9.05 -14.66 -7.97
CA PRO A 79 8.62 -14.58 -6.58
C PRO A 79 7.75 -15.79 -6.21
N SER A 80 7.71 -16.08 -4.91
CA SER A 80 6.90 -17.15 -4.34
C SER A 80 6.20 -16.66 -3.06
N THR A 81 5.31 -17.47 -2.51
CA THR A 81 4.64 -17.17 -1.24
C THR A 81 5.62 -16.97 -0.08
N ARG A 82 6.77 -17.68 -0.12
CA ARG A 82 7.84 -17.54 0.88
C ARG A 82 8.82 -16.40 0.55
N ALA A 83 8.97 -16.01 -0.70
CA ALA A 83 9.93 -15.00 -1.15
C ALA A 83 9.23 -13.89 -1.93
N ARG A 84 8.52 -13.02 -1.21
CA ARG A 84 7.69 -11.94 -1.74
C ARG A 84 8.47 -10.66 -2.07
N PHE A 85 9.67 -10.81 -2.65
CA PHE A 85 10.50 -9.66 -3.03
C PHE A 85 9.82 -8.73 -4.05
N CYS A 86 8.86 -9.22 -4.83
CA CYS A 86 8.06 -8.40 -5.74
C CYS A 86 7.26 -7.33 -5.00
N ALA A 87 6.63 -7.66 -3.87
CA ALA A 87 5.89 -6.68 -3.09
C ALA A 87 6.81 -5.59 -2.55
N GLN A 88 8.01 -5.96 -2.10
CA GLN A 88 8.99 -5.02 -1.59
C GLN A 88 9.54 -4.12 -2.69
N GLU A 89 10.00 -4.69 -3.81
CA GLU A 89 10.70 -3.96 -4.86
C GLU A 89 9.77 -3.15 -5.78
N LEU A 90 8.54 -3.63 -6.03
CA LEU A 90 7.62 -3.01 -6.98
C LEU A 90 6.46 -2.22 -6.32
N LYS A 91 6.27 -2.36 -5.00
CA LYS A 91 5.18 -1.66 -4.30
C LYS A 91 5.70 -0.86 -3.10
N THR A 92 6.35 -1.52 -2.12
CA THR A 92 6.76 -0.86 -0.88
C THR A 92 7.79 0.23 -1.12
N LYS A 93 8.88 -0.07 -1.85
CA LYS A 93 9.93 0.90 -2.12
C LYS A 93 9.45 2.10 -2.93
N PRO A 94 8.72 1.93 -4.06
CA PRO A 94 8.13 3.07 -4.76
C PRO A 94 7.21 3.94 -3.91
N CYS A 95 6.41 3.34 -3.00
CA CYS A 95 5.60 4.11 -2.07
C CYS A 95 6.45 4.90 -1.06
N ILE A 96 7.53 4.31 -0.53
CA ILE A 96 8.44 5.00 0.39
C ILE A 96 9.10 6.18 -0.33
N ASP A 97 9.60 5.97 -1.55
CA ASP A 97 10.22 7.03 -2.35
C ASP A 97 9.21 8.17 -2.61
N TYR A 98 8.00 7.81 -3.02
CA TYR A 98 6.95 8.80 -3.25
C TYR A 98 6.66 9.65 -2.00
N VAL A 99 6.52 9.01 -0.84
CA VAL A 99 6.26 9.71 0.42
C VAL A 99 7.42 10.64 0.77
N LEU A 100 8.65 10.15 0.75
CA LEU A 100 9.81 10.94 1.17
C LEU A 100 10.13 12.09 0.20
N ASP A 101 9.83 11.91 -1.08
CA ASP A 101 10.14 12.91 -2.11
C ASP A 101 9.02 13.93 -2.34
N ASN A 102 7.76 13.59 -2.03
CA ASN A 102 6.59 14.41 -2.40
C ASN A 102 5.72 14.85 -1.22
N VAL A 103 5.89 14.29 -0.01
CA VAL A 103 5.06 14.63 1.15
C VAL A 103 5.88 15.44 2.15
N GLN A 104 5.45 16.68 2.36
CA GLN A 104 6.06 17.62 3.32
C GLN A 104 4.99 18.05 4.36
N ASP A 105 4.36 17.05 5.00
CA ASP A 105 3.32 17.27 6.01
C ASP A 105 3.12 15.97 6.82
N ASN A 106 2.37 16.06 7.93
CA ASN A 106 1.84 14.88 8.60
C ASN A 106 1.03 14.03 7.63
N MET A 107 1.19 12.72 7.69
CA MET A 107 0.63 11.78 6.72
C MET A 107 -0.22 10.70 7.37
N LEU A 108 -1.33 10.38 6.71
CA LEU A 108 -2.14 9.19 6.96
C LEU A 108 -2.15 8.31 5.70
N MET A 109 -1.55 7.12 5.80
CA MET A 109 -1.59 6.10 4.74
C MET A 109 -2.78 5.17 4.97
N ILE A 110 -3.55 4.93 3.92
CA ILE A 110 -4.70 3.99 3.95
C ILE A 110 -4.39 2.76 3.12
N GLN A 111 -4.64 1.59 3.70
CA GLN A 111 -4.50 0.30 3.03
C GLN A 111 -5.78 -0.53 3.10
N GLY A 112 -6.24 -1.03 1.96
CA GLY A 112 -7.35 -1.98 1.84
C GLY A 112 -6.88 -3.41 2.13
N ILE A 113 -6.68 -3.74 3.40
CA ILE A 113 -6.26 -5.06 3.88
C ILE A 113 -7.27 -5.56 4.88
N ARG A 114 -7.69 -6.84 4.74
CA ARG A 114 -8.56 -7.54 5.70
C ARG A 114 -7.79 -8.65 6.41
N ALA A 115 -8.04 -8.80 7.70
CA ALA A 115 -7.46 -9.86 8.53
C ALA A 115 -7.80 -11.26 7.99
N ALA A 116 -9.03 -11.47 7.54
CA ALA A 116 -9.55 -12.75 7.05
C ALA A 116 -8.90 -13.28 5.75
N GLU A 117 -8.06 -12.48 5.06
CA GLU A 117 -7.45 -12.90 3.79
C GLU A 117 -6.29 -13.88 3.96
N SER A 118 -5.58 -13.82 5.08
CA SER A 118 -4.50 -14.77 5.41
C SER A 118 -4.01 -14.61 6.85
N PRO A 119 -3.39 -15.66 7.43
CA PRO A 119 -2.79 -15.58 8.76
C PRO A 119 -1.77 -14.45 8.91
N ASN A 120 -0.97 -14.20 7.89
CA ASN A 120 0.00 -13.09 7.89
C ASN A 120 -0.68 -11.71 7.95
N ARG A 121 -1.87 -11.57 7.33
CA ARG A 121 -2.65 -10.33 7.41
C ARG A 121 -3.36 -10.21 8.76
N ALA A 122 -3.87 -11.28 9.30
CA ALA A 122 -4.47 -11.31 10.64
C ALA A 122 -3.50 -10.86 11.74
N ALA A 123 -2.19 -11.13 11.57
CA ALA A 123 -1.14 -10.69 12.49
C ALA A 123 -0.77 -9.19 12.36
N MET A 124 -1.33 -8.47 11.37
CA MET A 124 -1.08 -7.02 11.23
C MET A 124 -1.93 -6.22 12.22
N SER A 125 -1.47 -5.02 12.56
CA SER A 125 -2.27 -4.07 13.34
C SER A 125 -3.27 -3.34 12.43
N LYS A 126 -4.47 -3.06 12.92
CA LYS A 126 -5.46 -2.22 12.22
C LYS A 126 -4.93 -0.80 11.99
N GLN A 127 -4.21 -0.28 12.97
CA GLN A 127 -3.51 1.01 12.92
C GLN A 127 -2.09 0.87 13.46
N CYS A 128 -1.14 1.51 12.83
CA CYS A 128 0.25 1.61 13.28
C CYS A 128 0.93 2.77 12.57
N THR A 129 2.17 3.09 12.93
CA THR A 129 2.96 4.04 12.13
C THR A 129 3.31 3.43 10.77
N TYR A 130 3.29 4.23 9.71
CA TYR A 130 3.62 3.80 8.34
C TYR A 130 5.06 3.25 8.25
N PHE A 131 5.97 3.92 8.92
CA PHE A 131 7.37 3.52 8.97
C PHE A 131 7.73 2.55 10.12
N LYS A 132 6.74 1.80 10.65
CA LYS A 132 6.89 0.85 11.75
C LYS A 132 8.15 -0.01 11.66
N TYR A 133 8.41 -0.63 10.50
CA TYR A 133 9.53 -1.54 10.30
C TYR A 133 10.92 -0.89 10.26
N TYR A 134 11.02 0.43 10.36
CA TYR A 134 12.29 1.15 10.57
C TYR A 134 12.68 1.25 12.04
N PHE A 135 11.73 1.02 12.95
CA PHE A 135 11.91 1.17 14.40
C PHE A 135 11.64 -0.12 15.16
N GLU A 136 10.78 -0.98 14.63
CA GLU A 136 10.45 -2.27 15.22
C GLU A 136 11.00 -3.39 14.35
N PRO A 137 11.73 -4.37 14.94
CA PRO A 137 12.20 -5.54 14.20
C PRO A 137 11.02 -6.37 13.69
N TYR A 138 11.10 -6.86 12.45
CA TYR A 138 10.14 -7.84 11.92
C TYR A 138 10.57 -9.29 12.19
N GLY A 139 11.65 -9.48 12.96
CA GLY A 139 12.20 -10.76 13.38
C GLY A 139 13.65 -10.62 13.82
N TYR A 140 14.26 -11.74 14.14
CA TYR A 140 15.67 -11.85 14.53
C TYR A 140 16.38 -12.86 13.63
N ASP A 141 17.68 -12.69 13.44
CA ASP A 141 18.52 -13.68 12.77
C ASP A 141 18.92 -14.81 13.77
N LYS A 142 19.70 -15.78 13.27
CA LYS A 142 20.16 -16.90 14.09
C LYS A 142 21.11 -16.48 15.24
N ALA A 143 21.71 -15.31 15.15
CA ALA A 143 22.59 -14.72 16.15
C ALA A 143 21.86 -13.77 17.12
N GLY A 144 20.51 -13.68 17.02
CA GLY A 144 19.71 -12.79 17.85
C GLY A 144 19.74 -11.32 17.42
N LYS A 145 20.34 -10.98 16.27
CA LYS A 145 20.39 -9.62 15.74
C LYS A 145 19.03 -9.23 15.15
N PRO A 146 18.47 -8.05 15.50
CA PRO A 146 17.20 -7.60 14.98
C PRO A 146 17.25 -7.34 13.47
N LYS A 147 16.23 -7.83 12.76
CA LYS A 147 16.02 -7.58 11.33
C LYS A 147 15.09 -6.40 11.13
N MET A 148 15.60 -5.35 10.51
CA MET A 148 14.88 -4.10 10.29
C MET A 148 15.00 -3.69 8.81
N HIS A 149 14.07 -2.87 8.32
CA HIS A 149 14.20 -2.23 7.02
C HIS A 149 15.29 -1.15 7.09
N THR A 150 16.18 -1.15 6.10
CA THR A 150 17.25 -0.15 6.00
C THR A 150 17.13 0.77 4.78
N TYR A 151 16.16 0.51 3.91
CA TYR A 151 15.94 1.27 2.68
C TYR A 151 15.61 2.74 2.98
N ARG A 152 16.48 3.67 2.55
CA ARG A 152 16.38 5.10 2.84
C ARG A 152 16.26 5.43 4.35
N GLY A 153 16.91 4.65 5.20
CA GLY A 153 16.78 4.77 6.67
C GLY A 153 17.12 6.14 7.23
N HIS A 154 18.10 6.86 6.65
CA HIS A 154 18.41 8.24 7.03
C HIS A 154 17.23 9.17 6.72
N ASP A 155 16.69 9.09 5.49
CA ASP A 155 15.61 9.97 5.03
C ASP A 155 14.33 9.73 5.83
N VAL A 156 14.02 8.46 6.15
CA VAL A 156 12.88 8.11 7.02
C VAL A 156 13.02 8.75 8.40
N ARG A 157 14.21 8.73 9.00
CA ARG A 157 14.43 9.36 10.30
C ARG A 157 14.27 10.87 10.25
N VAL A 158 14.76 11.52 9.19
CA VAL A 158 14.59 12.96 8.97
C VAL A 158 13.11 13.29 8.79
N PHE A 159 12.39 12.55 7.93
CA PHE A 159 10.95 12.71 7.72
C PHE A 159 10.19 12.64 9.05
N ARG A 160 10.40 11.58 9.83
CA ARG A 160 9.70 11.39 11.11
C ARG A 160 10.08 12.38 12.21
N LYS A 161 11.24 13.01 12.12
CA LYS A 161 11.60 14.11 13.02
C LYS A 161 10.75 15.37 12.76
N GLN A 162 10.33 15.54 11.49
CA GLN A 162 9.58 16.71 11.03
C GLN A 162 8.07 16.48 11.04
N TYR A 163 7.63 15.25 10.75
CA TYR A 163 6.22 14.92 10.50
C TYR A 163 5.80 13.66 11.24
N ALA A 164 4.50 13.58 11.58
CA ALA A 164 3.88 12.34 12.03
C ALA A 164 3.45 11.49 10.83
N ASP A 165 3.51 10.17 10.99
CA ASP A 165 3.10 9.19 9.99
C ASP A 165 2.24 8.10 10.63
N ASP A 166 1.03 7.94 10.15
CA ASP A 166 0.13 6.86 10.53
C ASP A 166 -0.27 6.01 9.34
N LEU A 167 -0.60 4.76 9.62
CA LEU A 167 -1.17 3.82 8.68
C LEU A 167 -2.46 3.25 9.27
N LEU A 168 -3.55 3.32 8.50
CA LEU A 168 -4.86 2.79 8.89
C LEU A 168 -5.39 1.80 7.86
N ARG A 169 -6.02 0.73 8.35
CA ARG A 169 -6.71 -0.30 7.56
C ARG A 169 -8.20 -0.29 7.94
N PRO A 170 -9.02 0.57 7.32
CA PRO A 170 -10.40 0.78 7.77
C PRO A 170 -11.27 -0.48 7.66
N VAL A 171 -11.05 -1.30 6.63
CA VAL A 171 -11.80 -2.53 6.37
C VAL A 171 -11.16 -3.79 7.01
N PHE A 172 -10.24 -3.61 7.95
CA PHE A 172 -9.42 -4.70 8.51
C PHE A 172 -10.25 -5.85 9.08
N ASP A 173 -11.30 -5.53 9.83
CA ASP A 173 -12.17 -6.48 10.52
C ASP A 173 -13.40 -6.91 9.69
N TRP A 174 -13.52 -6.43 8.45
CA TRP A 174 -14.69 -6.71 7.62
C TRP A 174 -14.62 -8.09 6.98
N SER A 175 -15.79 -8.71 6.84
CA SER A 175 -15.96 -9.91 6.01
C SER A 175 -15.92 -9.56 4.52
N ALA A 176 -15.74 -10.56 3.67
CA ALA A 176 -15.78 -10.36 2.21
C ALA A 176 -17.15 -9.84 1.76
N GLN A 177 -18.24 -10.31 2.40
CA GLN A 177 -19.60 -9.88 2.08
C GLN A 177 -19.82 -8.42 2.47
N GLN A 178 -19.39 -7.99 3.65
CA GLN A 178 -19.49 -6.58 4.06
C GLN A 178 -18.78 -5.63 3.09
N VAL A 179 -17.61 -6.04 2.56
CA VAL A 179 -16.89 -5.26 1.54
C VAL A 179 -17.73 -5.12 0.26
N ILE A 180 -18.32 -6.23 -0.21
CA ILE A 180 -19.17 -6.23 -1.42
C ILE A 180 -20.41 -5.36 -1.22
N ASP A 181 -21.13 -5.57 -0.12
CA ASP A 181 -22.36 -4.84 0.20
C ASP A 181 -22.08 -3.32 0.29
N TYR A 182 -20.96 -2.95 0.88
CA TYR A 182 -20.55 -1.55 1.00
C TYR A 182 -20.23 -0.91 -0.37
N ILE A 183 -19.54 -1.63 -1.25
CA ILE A 183 -19.27 -1.15 -2.61
C ILE A 183 -20.56 -0.97 -3.39
N LEU A 184 -21.46 -1.96 -3.33
CA LEU A 184 -22.76 -1.90 -4.01
C LEU A 184 -23.62 -0.76 -3.47
N SER A 185 -23.63 -0.53 -2.16
CA SER A 185 -24.37 0.59 -1.55
C SER A 185 -23.88 1.96 -2.04
N ALA A 186 -22.61 2.06 -2.43
CA ALA A 186 -22.03 3.25 -3.05
C ALA A 186 -22.32 3.36 -4.57
N GLY A 187 -23.10 2.44 -5.13
CA GLY A 187 -23.46 2.40 -6.55
C GLY A 187 -22.32 2.00 -7.48
N LEU A 188 -21.33 1.26 -6.97
CA LEU A 188 -20.19 0.75 -7.74
C LEU A 188 -20.27 -0.77 -7.87
N GLU A 189 -19.73 -1.29 -9.00
CA GLU A 189 -19.67 -2.73 -9.31
C GLU A 189 -18.21 -3.17 -9.51
#